data_1ebd0c7e6b43b0a1bfeea809f8fe8a22
#
_entry.id   1ebd0c7e6b43b0a1bfeea809f8fe8a22
#
_cell.length_a   1.000
_cell.length_b   1.000
_cell.length_c   1.000
_cell.angle_alpha   90.00
_cell.angle_beta   90.00
_cell.angle_gamma   90.00
#
_symmetry.space_group_name_H-M   'P 1'
#
loop_
_entity.id
_entity.type
_entity.pdbx_description
1 polymer ?
#
loop_
_entity_poly.entity_id
_entity_poly.type
_entity_poly.pdbx_seq_one_letter_code
_entity_poly.pdbx_strand_id
1 'polypeptide(L)'
;IKERGGGFSEGQAQRLSIARALLRKSPILLLDEATSALDVATERKVLRNIMQDTYPRTCIVTTHRPTVLNICTRVYAIRDKRCEVLGDGEIQKMVKEF
;
A
#
# COMPACT_ATOMS: atom_id res chain seq x y z
N ILE A 1 -14.85 7.97 -19.36
CA ILE A 1 -14.99 7.88 -18.93
C ILE A 1 -15.41 8.41 -18.76
N LYS A 2 -15.44 8.68 -19.10
CA LYS A 2 -15.81 9.34 -18.57
C LYS A 2 -16.53 8.86 -17.65
N GLU A 3 -16.79 8.07 -17.71
CA GLU A 3 -17.49 7.46 -16.81
C GLU A 3 -16.89 7.48 -15.52
N ARG A 4 -15.70 7.69 -15.42
CA ARG A 4 -15.07 7.66 -14.17
C ARG A 4 -14.81 9.01 -13.66
N GLY A 5 -15.79 9.61 -13.06
CA GLY A 5 -15.58 10.85 -12.34
C GLY A 5 -14.98 11.94 -13.16
N GLY A 6 -15.46 12.09 -14.38
CA GLY A 6 -15.10 13.26 -15.16
C GLY A 6 -13.67 13.29 -15.66
N GLY A 7 -13.06 12.15 -15.84
CA GLY A 7 -11.76 12.12 -16.47
C GLY A 7 -10.58 11.85 -15.56
N PHE A 8 -10.84 11.50 -14.32
CA PHE A 8 -9.75 11.05 -13.45
C PHE A 8 -9.21 9.71 -13.97
N SER A 9 -7.89 9.54 -13.99
CA SER A 9 -7.30 8.25 -14.21
C SER A 9 -7.55 7.38 -12.97
N GLU A 10 -7.40 6.05 -13.12
CA GLU A 10 -7.52 5.16 -11.98
C GLU A 10 -6.52 5.51 -10.89
N GLY A 11 -5.28 5.85 -11.26
CA GLY A 11 -4.27 6.22 -10.28
C GLY A 11 -4.64 7.49 -9.52
N GLN A 12 -5.20 8.47 -10.23
CA GLN A 12 -5.65 9.69 -9.58
C GLN A 12 -6.81 9.42 -8.64
N ALA A 13 -7.74 8.56 -9.06
CA ALA A 13 -8.87 8.17 -8.22
C ALA A 13 -8.39 7.43 -6.98
N GLN A 14 -7.42 6.55 -7.11
CA GLN A 14 -6.86 5.84 -5.96
C GLN A 14 -6.20 6.80 -4.97
N ARG A 15 -5.42 7.76 -5.48
CA ARG A 15 -4.77 8.75 -4.61
C ARG A 15 -5.81 9.61 -3.88
N LEU A 16 -6.88 9.97 -4.56
CA LEU A 16 -7.95 10.74 -3.93
C LEU A 16 -8.64 9.94 -2.84
N SER A 17 -8.88 8.66 -3.06
CA SER A 17 -9.47 7.78 -2.06
C SER A 17 -8.59 7.65 -0.83
N ILE A 18 -7.27 7.54 -1.03
CA ILE A 18 -6.32 7.49 0.08
C ILE A 18 -6.35 8.78 0.87
N ALA A 19 -6.36 9.93 0.17
CA ALA A 19 -6.42 11.22 0.84
C ALA A 19 -7.66 11.36 1.70
N ARG A 20 -8.81 10.90 1.21
CA ARG A 20 -10.05 10.93 1.97
C ARG A 20 -9.97 10.06 3.21
N ALA A 21 -9.36 8.87 3.08
CA ALA A 21 -9.19 7.98 4.22
C ALA A 21 -8.30 8.61 5.27
N LEU A 22 -7.22 9.30 4.85
CA LEU A 22 -6.32 9.97 5.77
C LEU A 22 -7.01 11.12 6.53
N LEU A 23 -7.91 11.82 5.87
CA LEU A 23 -8.63 12.92 6.50
C LEU A 23 -9.55 12.46 7.61
N ARG A 24 -9.99 11.22 7.58
CA ARG A 24 -10.84 10.67 8.63
C ARG A 24 -10.09 10.48 9.94
N LYS A 25 -8.76 10.43 9.88
CA LYS A 25 -7.92 10.27 11.07
C LYS A 25 -8.30 9.06 11.93
N SER A 26 -8.61 7.96 11.26
CA SER A 26 -8.88 6.71 11.96
C SER A 26 -7.58 6.10 12.50
N PRO A 27 -7.61 5.44 13.65
CA PRO A 27 -6.40 4.82 14.20
C PRO A 27 -5.90 3.64 13.37
N ILE A 28 -6.77 3.03 12.57
CA ILE A 28 -6.42 1.94 11.68
C ILE A 28 -6.78 2.35 10.26
N LEU A 29 -5.80 2.27 9.37
CA LEU A 29 -5.99 2.57 7.96
C LEU A 29 -5.77 1.29 7.17
N LEU A 30 -6.78 0.86 6.42
CA LEU A 30 -6.69 -0.33 5.59
C LEU A 30 -6.63 0.08 4.12
N LEU A 31 -5.55 -0.29 3.46
CA LEU A 31 -5.35 -0.03 2.04
C LEU A 31 -5.32 -1.36 1.29
N ASP A 32 -6.49 -1.81 0.84
CA ASP A 32 -6.64 -3.08 0.16
C ASP A 32 -6.39 -2.87 -1.32
N GLU A 33 -5.16 -3.15 -1.75
CA GLU A 33 -4.69 -2.92 -3.11
C GLU A 33 -5.02 -1.52 -3.63
N ALA A 34 -4.99 -0.55 -2.73
CA ALA A 34 -5.41 0.82 -3.03
C ALA A 34 -4.43 1.56 -3.93
N THR A 35 -3.26 1.00 -4.17
CA THR A 35 -2.22 1.60 -5.02
C THR A 35 -1.98 0.80 -6.29
N SER A 36 -2.86 -0.15 -6.62
CA SER A 36 -2.64 -1.07 -7.75
C SER A 36 -2.57 -0.37 -9.11
N ALA A 37 -3.20 0.78 -9.27
CA ALA A 37 -3.18 1.54 -10.50
C ALA A 37 -2.01 2.53 -10.59
N LEU A 38 -1.17 2.60 -9.56
CA LEU A 38 -0.01 3.48 -9.55
C LEU A 38 1.23 2.74 -10.04
N ASP A 39 2.13 3.47 -10.68
CA ASP A 39 3.43 2.89 -10.99
C ASP A 39 4.24 2.72 -9.70
N VAL A 40 5.29 1.91 -9.77
CA VAL A 40 6.06 1.55 -8.57
C VAL A 40 6.62 2.77 -7.84
N ALA A 41 7.18 3.72 -8.60
CA ALA A 41 7.78 4.90 -8.00
C ALA A 41 6.74 5.76 -7.27
N THR A 42 5.58 5.94 -7.89
CA THR A 42 4.50 6.73 -7.28
C THR A 42 3.93 6.02 -6.06
N GLU A 43 3.73 4.71 -6.16
CA GLU A 43 3.23 3.92 -5.04
C GLU A 43 4.14 4.04 -3.82
N ARG A 44 5.45 3.89 -4.03
CA ARG A 44 6.41 4.00 -2.92
C ARG A 44 6.38 5.38 -2.30
N LYS A 45 6.27 6.40 -3.12
CA LYS A 45 6.20 7.78 -2.62
C LYS A 45 4.96 8.00 -1.77
N VAL A 46 3.82 7.54 -2.23
CA VAL A 46 2.55 7.66 -1.51
C VAL A 46 2.64 6.95 -0.16
N LEU A 47 3.11 5.71 -0.16
CA LEU A 47 3.20 4.92 1.07
C LEU A 47 4.19 5.53 2.06
N ARG A 48 5.32 6.04 1.59
CA ARG A 48 6.27 6.72 2.46
C ARG A 48 5.67 7.96 3.09
N ASN A 49 4.92 8.73 2.32
CA ASN A 49 4.27 9.92 2.84
C ASN A 49 3.25 9.56 3.93
N ILE A 50 2.53 8.46 3.76
CA ILE A 50 1.60 8.00 4.78
C ILE A 50 2.35 7.62 6.06
N MET A 51 3.46 6.92 5.92
CA MET A 51 4.24 6.48 7.07
C MET A 51 4.89 7.64 7.81
N GLN A 52 5.17 8.73 7.13
CA GLN A 52 5.77 9.92 7.73
C GLN A 52 4.75 10.86 8.36
N ASP A 53 3.47 10.58 8.17
CA ASP A 53 2.43 11.38 8.78
C ASP A 53 2.53 11.29 10.30
N THR A 54 2.41 12.42 10.96
CA THR A 54 2.56 12.48 12.42
C THR A 54 1.36 11.93 13.18
N TYR A 55 0.23 11.75 12.50
CA TYR A 55 -0.93 11.19 13.17
C TYR A 55 -0.69 9.70 13.50
N PRO A 56 -0.86 9.30 14.78
CA PRO A 56 -0.58 7.92 15.17
C PRO A 56 -1.64 6.97 14.61
N ARG A 57 -1.21 6.06 13.75
CA ARG A 57 -2.12 5.07 13.17
C ARG A 57 -1.37 3.80 12.82
N THR A 58 -2.15 2.71 12.74
CA THR A 58 -1.66 1.45 12.18
C THR A 58 -2.15 1.36 10.74
N CYS A 59 -1.24 1.15 9.82
CA CYS A 59 -1.58 1.05 8.40
C CYS A 59 -1.38 -0.39 7.94
N ILE A 60 -2.44 -0.99 7.41
CA ILE A 60 -2.41 -2.34 6.86
C ILE A 60 -2.55 -2.22 5.34
N VAL A 61 -1.57 -2.73 4.62
CA VAL A 61 -1.53 -2.63 3.16
C VAL A 61 -1.51 -4.04 2.57
N THR A 62 -2.42 -4.32 1.65
CA THR A 62 -2.34 -5.55 0.88
C THR A 62 -1.72 -5.23 -0.48
N THR A 63 -0.86 -6.10 -0.97
CA THR A 63 -0.16 -5.86 -2.22
C THR A 63 0.31 -7.17 -2.84
N HIS A 64 0.42 -7.17 -4.16
CA HIS A 64 1.08 -8.23 -4.91
C HIS A 64 2.45 -7.78 -5.42
N ARG A 65 2.91 -6.60 -5.00
CA ARG A 65 4.19 -6.04 -5.46
C ARG A 65 5.25 -6.17 -4.37
N PRO A 66 6.19 -7.11 -4.51
CA PRO A 66 7.23 -7.28 -3.50
C PRO A 66 8.06 -6.03 -3.23
N THR A 67 8.14 -5.12 -4.20
CA THR A 67 8.94 -3.90 -4.04
C THR A 67 8.44 -2.97 -2.94
N VAL A 68 7.20 -3.15 -2.48
CA VAL A 68 6.66 -2.35 -1.37
C VAL A 68 7.03 -2.91 -0.02
N LEU A 69 7.51 -4.14 0.03
CA LEU A 69 7.75 -4.83 1.30
C LEU A 69 8.84 -4.17 2.13
N ASN A 70 9.80 -3.53 1.47
CA ASN A 70 10.90 -2.85 2.16
C ASN A 70 10.45 -1.62 2.95
N ILE A 71 9.27 -1.12 2.67
CA ILE A 71 8.75 0.08 3.34
C ILE A 71 8.02 -0.29 4.62
N CYS A 72 7.57 -1.53 4.73
CA CYS A 72 6.75 -1.99 5.83
C CYS A 72 7.59 -2.37 7.04
N THR A 73 7.03 -2.16 8.24
CA THR A 73 7.70 -2.58 9.47
C THR A 73 7.53 -4.06 9.75
N ARG A 74 6.45 -4.64 9.20
CA ARG A 74 6.18 -6.06 9.35
C ARG A 74 5.45 -6.57 8.13
N VAL A 75 5.80 -7.75 7.67
CA VAL A 75 5.20 -8.33 6.47
C VAL A 75 4.65 -9.71 6.80
N TYR A 76 3.43 -9.96 6.35
CA TYR A 76 2.79 -11.26 6.48
C TYR A 76 2.53 -11.81 5.09
N ALA A 77 2.76 -13.10 4.92
CA ALA A 77 2.39 -13.78 3.68
C ALA A 77 1.22 -14.72 3.96
N ILE A 78 0.26 -14.74 3.07
CA ILE A 78 -0.87 -15.66 3.16
C ILE A 78 -0.64 -16.75 2.12
N ARG A 79 -0.39 -17.97 2.61
CA ARG A 79 -0.11 -19.14 1.76
C ARG A 79 -0.83 -20.35 2.34
N ASP A 80 -1.37 -21.16 1.46
CA ASP A 80 -2.02 -22.41 1.87
C ASP A 80 -2.99 -22.20 3.05
N LYS A 81 -3.76 -21.13 2.98
CA LYS A 81 -4.74 -20.75 4.01
C LYS A 81 -4.10 -20.45 5.36
N ARG A 82 -2.81 -20.09 5.38
CA ARG A 82 -2.09 -19.71 6.58
C ARG A 82 -1.52 -18.31 6.44
N CYS A 83 -1.40 -17.64 7.57
CA CYS A 83 -0.77 -16.32 7.61
C CYS A 83 0.56 -16.48 8.33
N GLU A 84 1.65 -16.15 7.63
CA GLU A 84 3.00 -16.31 8.16
C GLU A 84 3.74 -14.99 8.18
N VAL A 85 4.48 -14.74 9.26
CA VAL A 85 5.33 -13.56 9.33
C VAL A 85 6.61 -13.82 8.53
N LEU A 86 6.96 -12.89 7.64
CA LEU A 86 8.19 -13.02 6.85
C LEU A 86 9.36 -12.34 7.56
N GLY A 87 10.52 -13.02 7.57
CA GLY A 87 11.76 -12.44 8.06
C GLY A 87 12.42 -11.58 7.00
N ASP A 88 13.39 -10.78 7.42
CA ASP A 88 14.10 -9.86 6.53
C ASP A 88 14.74 -10.57 5.33
N GLY A 89 15.32 -11.73 5.56
CA GLY A 89 15.95 -12.50 4.49
C GLY A 89 14.97 -12.91 3.41
N GLU A 90 13.79 -13.36 3.81
CA GLU A 90 12.75 -13.75 2.86
C GLU A 90 12.23 -12.55 2.08
N ILE A 91 12.07 -11.43 2.74
CA ILE A 91 11.60 -10.19 2.10
C ILE A 91 12.60 -9.75 1.04
N GLN A 92 13.89 -9.72 1.37
CA GLN A 92 14.92 -9.31 0.43
C GLN A 92 14.99 -10.23 -0.77
N LYS A 93 14.81 -11.52 -0.55
CA LYS A 93 14.80 -12.49 -1.65
C LYS A 93 13.64 -12.21 -2.60
N MET A 94 12.45 -11.97 -2.07
CA MET A 94 11.28 -11.69 -2.89
C MET A 94 11.45 -10.40 -3.69
N VAL A 95 12.03 -9.37 -3.08
CA VAL A 95 12.26 -8.10 -3.76
C VAL A 95 13.25 -8.27 -4.90
N LYS A 96 14.30 -9.07 -4.70
CA LYS A 96 15.31 -9.31 -5.75
C LYS A 96 14.78 -10.12 -6.91
N GLU A 97 13.89 -11.06 -6.65
CA GLU A 97 13.36 -11.93 -7.71
C GLU A 97 12.28 -11.24 -8.54
N PHE A 98 11.80 -10.11 -8.10
CA PHE A 98 10.75 -9.39 -8.79
C PHE A 98 11.32 -8.28 -9.65
#